data_0a54ac62bde8e80f3fe8d9da5dc091f9
#
_entry.id   0a54ac62bde8e80f3fe8d9da5dc091f9
#
_cell.length_a   1.000
_cell.length_b   1.000
_cell.length_c   1.000
_cell.angle_alpha   90.00
_cell.angle_beta   90.00
_cell.angle_gamma   90.00
#
_symmetry.space_group_name_H-M   'P 1'
#
loop_
_entity.id
_entity.type
_entity.pdbx_description
1 polymer ?
#
loop_
_entity_poly.entity_id
_entity_poly.type
_entity_poly.pdbx_seq_one_letter_code
_entity_poly.pdbx_strand_id
1 'polypeptide(L)'
;MIAKEARQAAALQRFAEANPHLLEEIRALDAREQAQQIQWAFEDAAEQRGIQPWELALELIAESPEQLRVMRLETHREVADALGLSWEEYCQFNEIELE
;
A
#
# COMPACT_ATOMS: atom_id res chain seq x y z
N MET A 1 -10.55 -0.99 12.53
CA MET A 1 -10.07 -0.69 11.16
C MET A 1 -9.36 0.66 11.12
N ILE A 2 -8.25 0.73 10.42
CA ILE A 2 -7.48 1.97 10.31
C ILE A 2 -8.16 2.94 9.35
N ALA A 3 -8.32 4.19 9.75
CA ALA A 3 -8.91 5.23 8.90
C ALA A 3 -8.08 5.42 7.62
N LYS A 4 -8.75 5.78 6.52
CA LYS A 4 -8.08 5.94 5.22
C LYS A 4 -6.89 6.89 5.28
N GLU A 5 -7.03 8.00 6.00
CA GLU A 5 -5.98 9.02 6.14
C GLU A 5 -4.75 8.49 6.88
N ALA A 6 -4.93 7.47 7.71
CA ALA A 6 -3.86 6.88 8.52
C ALA A 6 -3.25 5.63 7.90
N ARG A 7 -3.80 5.12 6.80
CA ARG A 7 -3.35 3.86 6.19
C ARG A 7 -1.89 3.92 5.76
N GLN A 8 -1.48 5.00 5.12
CA GLN A 8 -0.10 5.12 4.63
C GLN A 8 0.89 5.12 5.79
N ALA A 9 0.63 5.91 6.83
CA ALA A 9 1.51 5.96 7.99
C ALA A 9 1.58 4.61 8.72
N ALA A 10 0.44 3.94 8.87
CA ALA A 10 0.39 2.62 9.50
C ALA A 10 1.14 1.58 8.68
N ALA A 11 1.00 1.62 7.36
CA ALA A 11 1.70 0.69 6.46
C ALA A 11 3.22 0.89 6.54
N LEU A 12 3.69 2.13 6.52
CA LEU A 12 5.11 2.43 6.63
C LEU A 12 5.67 1.96 7.97
N GLN A 13 4.92 2.14 9.04
CA GLN A 13 5.34 1.67 10.37
C GLN A 13 5.47 0.15 10.38
N ARG A 14 4.48 -0.56 9.88
CA ARG A 14 4.52 -2.02 9.81
C ARG A 14 5.63 -2.53 8.90
N PHE A 15 5.86 -1.85 7.79
CA PHE A 15 6.95 -2.19 6.87
C PHE A 15 8.30 -2.06 7.59
N ALA A 16 8.52 -0.96 8.30
CA ALA A 16 9.75 -0.75 9.05
C ALA A 16 9.96 -1.82 10.12
N GLU A 17 8.91 -2.15 10.86
CA GLU A 17 8.97 -3.19 11.90
C GLU A 17 9.30 -4.56 11.31
N ALA A 18 8.85 -4.84 10.09
CA ALA A 18 9.12 -6.10 9.41
C ALA A 18 10.51 -6.15 8.78
N ASN A 19 11.23 -5.03 8.76
CA ASN A 19 12.56 -4.93 8.14
C ASN A 19 13.59 -4.40 9.12
N PRO A 20 13.97 -5.21 10.14
CA PRO A 20 14.89 -4.76 11.18
C PRO A 20 16.26 -4.34 10.66
N HIS A 21 16.73 -4.91 9.55
CA HIS A 21 17.99 -4.50 8.92
C HIS A 21 17.93 -3.05 8.46
N LEU A 22 16.80 -2.65 7.88
CA LEU A 22 16.60 -1.27 7.45
C LEU A 22 16.66 -0.32 8.64
N LEU A 23 15.98 -0.66 9.73
CA LEU A 23 16.00 0.16 10.95
C LEU A 23 17.41 0.30 11.52
N GLU A 24 18.18 -0.77 11.47
CA GLU A 24 19.57 -0.74 11.92
C GLU A 24 20.42 0.17 11.06
N GLU A 25 20.27 0.09 9.73
CA GLU A 25 21.04 0.91 8.78
C GLU A 25 20.76 2.41 8.93
N ILE A 26 19.52 2.78 9.24
CA ILE A 26 19.12 4.19 9.31
C ILE A 26 19.12 4.76 10.73
N ARG A 27 19.53 3.96 11.72
CA ARG A 27 19.47 4.33 13.14
C ARG A 27 20.17 5.65 13.45
N ALA A 28 21.28 5.94 12.78
CA ALA A 28 22.06 7.15 13.02
C ALA A 28 21.49 8.40 12.34
N LEU A 29 20.50 8.25 11.47
CA LEU A 29 19.88 9.36 10.77
C LEU A 29 18.85 10.06 11.66
N ASP A 30 18.54 11.33 11.33
CA ASP A 30 17.46 12.04 12.03
C ASP A 30 16.09 11.47 11.62
N ALA A 31 15.03 11.86 12.32
CA ALA A 31 13.69 11.33 12.11
C ALA A 31 13.18 11.55 10.68
N ARG A 32 13.47 12.71 10.10
CA ARG A 32 13.05 13.04 8.74
C ARG A 32 13.74 12.18 7.70
N GLU A 33 15.05 12.00 7.85
CA GLU A 33 15.84 11.15 6.96
C GLU A 33 15.44 9.69 7.10
N GLN A 34 15.16 9.23 8.32
CA GLN A 34 14.66 7.88 8.56
C GLN A 34 13.34 7.65 7.85
N ALA A 35 12.40 8.59 7.96
CA ALA A 35 11.10 8.48 7.29
C ALA A 35 11.26 8.41 5.77
N GLN A 36 12.17 9.20 5.20
CA GLN A 36 12.43 9.20 3.77
C GLN A 36 13.02 7.88 3.30
N GLN A 37 13.96 7.32 4.04
CA GLN A 37 14.56 6.02 3.71
C GLN A 37 13.54 4.90 3.78
N ILE A 38 12.67 4.93 4.76
CA ILE A 38 11.59 3.94 4.87
C ILE A 38 10.63 4.05 3.69
N GLN A 39 10.28 5.27 3.29
CA GLN A 39 9.40 5.50 2.15
C GLN A 39 10.02 4.94 0.87
N TRP A 40 11.29 5.23 0.60
CA TRP A 40 11.97 4.73 -0.58
C TRP A 40 12.08 3.21 -0.60
N ALA A 41 12.42 2.60 0.54
CA ALA A 41 12.50 1.15 0.64
C ALA A 41 11.13 0.49 0.41
N PHE A 42 10.07 1.12 0.91
CA PHE A 42 8.70 0.66 0.73
C PHE A 42 8.31 0.69 -0.76
N GLU A 43 8.57 1.80 -1.43
CA GLU A 43 8.27 1.95 -2.86
C GLU A 43 9.07 0.95 -3.70
N ASP A 44 10.33 0.75 -3.37
CA ASP A 44 11.21 -0.21 -4.04
C ASP A 44 10.70 -1.63 -3.86
N ALA A 45 10.25 -1.98 -2.66
CA ALA A 45 9.68 -3.30 -2.38
C ALA A 45 8.43 -3.57 -3.21
N ALA A 46 7.57 -2.57 -3.36
CA ALA A 46 6.38 -2.69 -4.20
C ALA A 46 6.77 -2.91 -5.67
N GLU A 47 7.73 -2.13 -6.16
CA GLU A 47 8.22 -2.26 -7.54
C GLU A 47 8.79 -3.65 -7.80
N GLN A 48 9.60 -4.18 -6.88
CA GLN A 48 10.19 -5.51 -7.01
C GLN A 48 9.13 -6.61 -7.07
N ARG A 49 7.99 -6.40 -6.41
CA ARG A 49 6.88 -7.36 -6.44
C ARG A 49 5.95 -7.13 -7.64
N GLY A 50 6.16 -6.08 -8.42
CA GLY A 50 5.31 -5.76 -9.55
C GLY A 50 3.92 -5.25 -9.16
N ILE A 51 3.79 -4.66 -7.98
CA ILE A 51 2.54 -4.10 -7.48
C ILE A 51 2.70 -2.61 -7.19
N GLN A 52 1.57 -1.92 -7.07
CA GLN A 52 1.59 -0.50 -6.72
C GLN A 52 1.85 -0.31 -5.22
N PRO A 53 2.43 0.84 -4.81
CA PRO A 53 2.65 1.10 -3.39
C PRO A 53 1.38 1.01 -2.55
N TRP A 54 0.22 1.46 -3.06
CA TRP A 54 -1.03 1.38 -2.31
C TRP A 54 -1.47 -0.07 -2.07
N GLU A 55 -1.17 -0.97 -3.01
CA GLU A 55 -1.48 -2.39 -2.84
C GLU A 55 -0.63 -3.00 -1.72
N LEU A 56 0.66 -2.67 -1.69
CA LEU A 56 1.54 -3.12 -0.61
C LEU A 56 1.08 -2.57 0.74
N ALA A 57 0.67 -1.30 0.77
CA ALA A 57 0.15 -0.70 1.99
C ALA A 57 -1.05 -1.47 2.53
N LEU A 58 -2.00 -1.83 1.66
CA LEU A 58 -3.17 -2.60 2.06
C LEU A 58 -2.80 -3.98 2.61
N GLU A 59 -1.84 -4.66 1.97
CA GLU A 59 -1.38 -5.97 2.44
C GLU A 59 -0.81 -5.89 3.86
N LEU A 60 -0.09 -4.82 4.16
CA LEU A 60 0.55 -4.66 5.47
C LEU A 60 -0.45 -4.34 6.59
N ILE A 61 -1.53 -3.63 6.29
CA ILE A 61 -2.50 -3.21 7.31
C ILE A 61 -3.72 -4.10 7.40
N ALA A 62 -3.98 -4.95 6.41
CA ALA A 62 -5.14 -5.84 6.44
C ALA A 62 -4.99 -6.88 7.55
N GLU A 63 -6.07 -7.12 8.25
CA GLU A 63 -6.10 -8.08 9.37
C GLU A 63 -6.47 -9.48 8.93
N SER A 64 -7.01 -9.62 7.70
CA SER A 64 -7.40 -10.91 7.14
C SER A 64 -7.38 -10.83 5.61
N PRO A 65 -7.31 -11.97 4.91
CA PRO A 65 -7.41 -11.99 3.44
C PRO A 65 -8.75 -11.40 2.94
N GLU A 66 -9.82 -11.59 3.69
CA GLU A 66 -11.13 -11.04 3.33
C GLU A 66 -11.12 -9.51 3.43
N GLN A 67 -10.54 -8.97 4.49
CA GLN A 67 -10.43 -7.54 4.65
C GLN A 67 -9.57 -6.94 3.53
N LEU A 68 -8.46 -7.60 3.18
CA LEU A 68 -7.60 -7.16 2.10
C LEU A 68 -8.36 -7.06 0.79
N ARG A 69 -9.18 -8.07 0.47
CA ARG A 69 -9.97 -8.08 -0.75
C ARG A 69 -10.96 -6.90 -0.78
N VAL A 70 -11.66 -6.66 0.32
CA VAL A 70 -12.61 -5.55 0.42
C VAL A 70 -11.89 -4.21 0.23
N MET A 71 -10.76 -4.03 0.87
CA MET A 71 -9.99 -2.78 0.78
C MET A 71 -9.46 -2.54 -0.63
N ARG A 72 -9.02 -3.59 -1.31
CA ARG A 72 -8.58 -3.49 -2.70
C ARG A 72 -9.72 -3.06 -3.62
N LEU A 73 -10.89 -3.67 -3.46
CA LEU A 73 -12.06 -3.32 -4.27
C LEU A 73 -12.50 -1.88 -4.04
N GLU A 74 -12.50 -1.42 -2.79
CA GLU A 74 -12.81 -0.02 -2.48
C GLU A 74 -11.89 0.94 -3.20
N THR A 75 -10.58 0.66 -3.16
CA THR A 75 -9.58 1.51 -3.79
C THR A 75 -9.75 1.53 -5.31
N HIS A 76 -9.97 0.36 -5.92
CA HIS A 76 -10.20 0.28 -7.35
C HIS A 76 -11.45 1.05 -7.77
N ARG A 77 -12.51 0.99 -6.98
CA ARG A 77 -13.73 1.76 -7.27
C ARG A 77 -13.49 3.26 -7.19
N GLU A 78 -12.72 3.70 -6.21
CA GLU A 78 -12.35 5.12 -6.08
C GLU A 78 -11.53 5.60 -7.29
N VAL A 79 -10.59 4.77 -7.76
CA VAL A 79 -9.79 5.09 -8.93
C VAL A 79 -10.65 5.15 -10.18
N ALA A 80 -11.56 4.19 -10.35
CA ALA A 80 -12.48 4.18 -11.50
C ALA A 80 -13.33 5.45 -11.53
N ASP A 81 -13.88 5.86 -10.39
CA ASP A 81 -14.65 7.09 -10.28
C ASP A 81 -13.81 8.32 -10.62
N ALA A 82 -12.59 8.37 -10.14
CA ALA A 82 -11.67 9.50 -10.40
C ALA A 82 -11.32 9.61 -11.89
N LEU A 83 -11.27 8.48 -12.59
CA LEU A 83 -10.98 8.43 -14.02
C LEU A 83 -12.23 8.64 -14.89
N GLY A 84 -13.41 8.67 -14.29
CA GLY A 84 -14.66 8.80 -15.02
C GLY A 84 -15.05 7.54 -15.78
N LEU A 85 -14.56 6.37 -15.35
CA LEU A 85 -14.87 5.09 -15.99
C LEU A 85 -15.98 4.37 -15.22
N SER A 86 -16.79 3.58 -15.94
CA SER A 86 -17.69 2.66 -15.27
C SER A 86 -16.89 1.55 -14.62
N TRP A 87 -17.48 0.90 -13.63
CA TRP A 87 -16.81 -0.21 -12.95
C TRP A 87 -16.45 -1.34 -13.92
N GLU A 88 -17.34 -1.63 -14.86
CA GLU A 88 -17.10 -2.67 -15.87
C GLU A 88 -15.92 -2.33 -16.78
N GLU A 89 -15.84 -1.09 -17.26
CA GLU A 89 -14.73 -0.63 -18.09
C GLU A 89 -13.41 -0.69 -17.32
N TYR A 90 -13.43 -0.24 -16.09
CA TYR A 90 -12.25 -0.25 -15.22
C TYR A 90 -11.74 -1.68 -15.01
N CYS A 91 -12.63 -2.63 -14.73
CA CYS A 91 -12.26 -4.02 -14.53
C CYS A 91 -11.64 -4.64 -15.79
N GLN A 92 -12.17 -4.30 -16.98
CA GLN A 92 -11.61 -4.78 -18.24
C GLN A 92 -10.19 -4.26 -18.45
N PHE A 93 -9.95 -2.97 -18.19
CA PHE A 93 -8.63 -2.39 -18.38
C PHE A 93 -7.59 -2.94 -17.39
N ASN A 94 -8.00 -3.30 -16.20
CA ASN A 94 -7.09 -3.73 -15.14
C ASN A 94 -7.12 -5.25 -14.88
N GLU A 95 -7.83 -5.99 -15.71
CA GLU A 95 -7.95 -7.45 -15.60
C GLU A 95 -8.43 -7.91 -14.22
N ILE A 96 -9.36 -7.16 -13.63
CA ILE A 96 -9.91 -7.48 -12.32
C ILE A 96 -11.08 -8.45 -12.50
N GLU A 97 -11.04 -9.54 -11.75
CA GLU A 97 -12.14 -10.50 -11.75
C GLU A 97 -13.32 -9.93 -10.96
N LEU A 98 -14.50 -9.99 -11.58
CA LEU A 98 -15.74 -9.60 -10.93
C LEU A 98 -16.29 -10.79 -10.15
N GLU A 99 -16.49 -10.61 -8.86
CA GLU A 99 -17.13 -11.60 -8.01
C GLU A 99 -18.55 -11.19 -7.66
#